data_7512630cab6f267e02801625d9f7c7a9
#
_entry.id   7512630cab6f267e02801625d9f7c7a9
#
_cell.length_a   1.000
_cell.length_b   1.000
_cell.length_c   1.000
_cell.angle_alpha   90.00
_cell.angle_beta   90.00
_cell.angle_gamma   90.00
#
_symmetry.space_group_name_H-M   'P 1'
#
loop_
_entity.id
_entity.type
_entity.pdbx_description
1 polymer ?
#
loop_
_entity_poly.entity_id
_entity_poly.type
_entity_poly.pdbx_seq_one_letter_code
_entity_poly.pdbx_strand_id
1 'polypeptide(L)'
;MSKKIILPLVVFFALAFSSNVAFGQKIFKVKYESQADLKVYVVDYESQCDLKVYHVKYESQANKDGLWYAVKYESQADKKVYFVDYESQADLKIYYVDYESQAGWKNKSKAHLLKF
;
A
#
# COMPACT_ATOMS: atom_id res chain seq x y z
N MET A 1 18.94 27.30 35.66
CA MET A 1 19.41 27.29 34.73
C MET A 1 19.31 26.28 33.75
N SER A 2 19.73 25.40 33.77
CA SER A 2 19.84 24.54 32.80
C SER A 2 18.77 23.66 32.51
N LYS A 3 17.95 23.47 33.25
CA LYS A 3 16.92 22.61 33.07
C LYS A 3 16.21 22.64 31.85
N LYS A 4 15.99 23.64 31.38
CA LYS A 4 15.24 23.80 30.28
C LYS A 4 15.51 22.86 29.21
N ILE A 5 16.56 22.51 29.02
CA ILE A 5 16.92 21.74 28.00
C ILE A 5 16.14 20.55 27.74
N ILE A 6 15.74 19.93 28.65
CA ILE A 6 15.05 18.79 28.51
C ILE A 6 13.90 18.73 27.61
N LEU A 7 13.14 19.67 27.68
CA LEU A 7 11.98 19.69 26.90
C LEU A 7 12.09 19.28 25.49
N PRO A 8 12.89 19.82 24.80
CA PRO A 8 12.96 19.62 23.40
C PRO A 8 13.05 18.16 23.07
N LEU A 9 13.70 17.49 23.88
CA LEU A 9 13.90 16.14 23.62
C LEU A 9 12.63 15.39 23.51
N VAL A 10 11.84 15.61 24.36
CA VAL A 10 10.60 14.95 24.42
C VAL A 10 9.86 15.10 23.15
N VAL A 11 9.88 16.24 22.69
CA VAL A 11 9.16 16.53 21.51
C VAL A 11 9.62 15.68 20.37
N PHE A 12 10.84 15.46 20.26
CA PHE A 12 11.35 14.72 19.18
C PHE A 12 10.78 13.34 19.12
N PHE A 13 10.63 12.75 20.20
CA PHE A 13 10.11 11.44 20.19
C PHE A 13 8.77 11.39 19.57
N ALA A 14 7.99 12.26 19.92
CA ALA A 14 6.65 12.29 19.42
C ALA A 14 6.70 12.29 17.94
N LEU A 15 7.56 13.04 17.40
CA LEU A 15 7.64 13.13 15.98
C LEU A 15 8.06 11.83 15.38
N ALA A 16 8.97 11.22 16.00
CA ALA A 16 9.49 10.00 15.48
C ALA A 16 8.39 9.00 15.35
N PHE A 17 7.51 8.98 16.25
CA PHE A 17 6.46 8.05 16.18
C PHE A 17 5.54 8.32 15.07
N SER A 18 5.16 9.51 14.95
CA SER A 18 4.20 9.80 13.94
C SER A 18 4.70 9.37 12.61
N SER A 19 5.94 9.32 12.43
CA SER A 19 6.42 9.02 11.13
C SER A 19 6.27 7.57 10.78
N ASN A 20 5.97 6.78 11.71
CA ASN A 20 5.90 5.45 11.38
C ASN A 20 4.64 4.96 11.10
N VAL A 21 3.72 5.62 10.93
CA VAL A 21 2.59 5.11 10.80
C VAL A 21 2.31 4.55 9.64
N ALA A 22 1.61 3.80 9.57
CA ALA A 22 0.88 3.48 8.78
C ALA A 22 0.87 3.14 7.58
N PHE A 23 0.65 2.19 7.20
CA PHE A 23 0.69 1.86 6.02
C PHE A 23 -0.38 1.03 5.63
N GLY A 24 -1.47 1.10 6.04
CA GLY A 24 -2.50 0.26 5.66
C GLY A 24 -2.73 0.42 4.21
N GLN A 25 -3.07 -0.60 3.52
CA GLN A 25 -3.38 -0.49 2.12
C GLN A 25 -4.83 -0.86 1.92
N LYS A 26 -5.69 0.10 2.16
CA LYS A 26 -7.12 -0.06 1.95
C LYS A 26 -7.41 0.31 0.51
N ILE A 27 -7.90 -0.65 -0.24
CA ILE A 27 -8.05 -0.53 -1.69
C ILE A 27 -9.51 -0.49 -2.08
N PHE A 28 -9.87 0.45 -2.94
CA PHE A 28 -11.20 0.49 -3.52
C PHE A 28 -11.08 0.32 -5.03
N LYS A 29 -11.82 -0.65 -5.59
CA LYS A 29 -11.77 -0.92 -7.00
C LYS A 29 -12.75 0.02 -7.69
N VAL A 30 -12.27 0.86 -8.60
CA VAL A 30 -13.14 1.78 -9.34
C VAL A 30 -13.57 1.16 -10.66
N LYS A 31 -14.68 1.63 -11.19
CA LYS A 31 -15.21 1.10 -12.43
C LYS A 31 -14.61 1.74 -13.66
N TYR A 32 -14.12 2.96 -13.54
CA TYR A 32 -13.61 3.69 -14.69
C TYR A 32 -12.19 4.13 -14.46
N GLU A 33 -11.38 4.03 -15.49
CA GLU A 33 -9.97 4.38 -15.41
C GLU A 33 -9.73 5.80 -14.92
N SER A 34 -10.59 6.72 -15.34
CA SER A 34 -10.43 8.12 -14.96
C SER A 34 -10.55 8.37 -13.47
N GLN A 35 -11.10 7.43 -12.71
CA GLN A 35 -11.27 7.57 -11.29
C GLN A 35 -10.12 6.98 -10.50
N ALA A 36 -9.19 6.31 -11.15
CA ALA A 36 -8.17 5.55 -10.45
C ALA A 36 -6.97 6.38 -10.04
N ASP A 37 -6.40 6.04 -8.88
CA ASP A 37 -5.11 6.56 -8.50
C ASP A 37 -4.03 5.68 -9.10
N LEU A 38 -4.35 4.43 -9.37
CA LEU A 38 -3.37 3.45 -9.81
C LEU A 38 -4.00 2.44 -10.74
N LYS A 39 -3.34 2.17 -11.87
CA LYS A 39 -3.80 1.15 -12.83
C LYS A 39 -2.99 -0.12 -12.59
N VAL A 40 -3.67 -1.23 -12.37
CA VAL A 40 -3.06 -2.47 -11.94
C VAL A 40 -3.35 -3.60 -12.92
N TYR A 41 -2.35 -4.40 -13.23
CA TYR A 41 -2.53 -5.60 -14.05
C TYR A 41 -2.14 -6.82 -13.20
N VAL A 42 -2.98 -7.86 -13.22
CA VAL A 42 -2.70 -9.09 -12.47
C VAL A 42 -1.97 -10.03 -13.37
N VAL A 43 -0.74 -10.42 -13.00
CA VAL A 43 0.04 -11.34 -13.82
C VAL A 43 -0.16 -12.78 -13.36
N ASP A 44 0.12 -13.74 -14.24
CA ASP A 44 -0.08 -15.14 -13.95
C ASP A 44 1.10 -15.77 -13.24
N TYR A 45 2.28 -15.17 -13.32
CA TYR A 45 3.50 -15.75 -12.74
C TYR A 45 4.21 -14.75 -11.85
N GLU A 46 4.71 -15.23 -10.74
CA GLU A 46 5.41 -14.38 -9.78
C GLU A 46 6.59 -13.63 -10.40
N SER A 47 7.29 -14.27 -11.33
CA SER A 47 8.47 -13.66 -11.95
C SER A 47 8.15 -12.39 -12.73
N GLN A 48 6.88 -12.18 -13.05
CA GLN A 48 6.49 -11.04 -13.87
C GLN A 48 5.97 -9.87 -13.05
N CYS A 49 5.81 -10.02 -11.75
CA CYS A 49 5.15 -8.99 -10.96
C CYS A 49 6.09 -7.96 -10.37
N ASP A 50 5.54 -6.84 -10.00
CA ASP A 50 6.24 -5.81 -9.24
C ASP A 50 5.98 -6.01 -7.75
N LEU A 51 4.77 -6.43 -7.39
CA LEU A 51 4.34 -6.58 -6.02
C LEU A 51 3.57 -7.87 -5.83
N LYS A 52 3.88 -8.62 -4.78
CA LYS A 52 3.11 -9.81 -4.41
C LYS A 52 2.06 -9.38 -3.40
N VAL A 53 0.80 -9.68 -3.68
CA VAL A 53 -0.33 -9.19 -2.92
C VAL A 53 -1.09 -10.32 -2.24
N TYR A 54 -1.40 -10.13 -0.96
CA TYR A 54 -2.25 -11.04 -0.22
C TYR A 54 -3.45 -10.24 0.28
N HIS A 55 -4.66 -10.75 0.07
CA HIS A 55 -5.86 -10.07 0.54
C HIS A 55 -6.12 -10.45 1.98
N VAL A 56 -6.07 -9.47 2.86
CA VAL A 56 -6.32 -9.72 4.28
C VAL A 56 -7.80 -9.63 4.58
N LYS A 57 -8.26 -10.29 5.64
CA LYS A 57 -9.66 -10.32 5.98
C LYS A 57 -10.09 -9.13 6.81
N TYR A 58 -9.20 -8.55 7.57
CA TYR A 58 -9.54 -7.44 8.45
C TYR A 58 -8.66 -6.25 8.18
N GLU A 59 -9.22 -5.08 8.32
CA GLU A 59 -8.52 -3.83 8.03
C GLU A 59 -7.22 -3.71 8.83
N SER A 60 -7.23 -4.13 10.08
CA SER A 60 -6.04 -4.03 10.92
C SER A 60 -4.86 -4.87 10.44
N GLN A 61 -5.12 -5.80 9.53
CA GLN A 61 -4.06 -6.65 9.02
C GLN A 61 -3.36 -6.02 7.81
N ALA A 62 -3.93 -4.95 7.25
CA ALA A 62 -3.35 -4.30 6.09
C ALA A 62 -2.28 -3.33 6.54
N ASN A 63 -1.20 -3.84 7.11
CA ASN A 63 -0.20 -3.03 7.77
C ASN A 63 1.16 -3.02 7.11
N LYS A 64 1.28 -3.48 5.89
CA LYS A 64 2.51 -3.32 5.12
C LYS A 64 2.19 -3.46 3.64
N ASP A 65 3.11 -3.06 2.79
CA ASP A 65 2.91 -3.12 1.35
C ASP A 65 2.65 -4.55 0.90
N GLY A 66 1.65 -4.73 0.11
CA GLY A 66 1.26 -6.04 -0.37
C GLY A 66 0.12 -6.66 0.43
N LEU A 67 -0.20 -6.15 1.61
CA LEU A 67 -1.34 -6.65 2.38
C LEU A 67 -2.50 -5.72 2.12
N TRP A 68 -3.39 -6.13 1.26
CA TRP A 68 -4.49 -5.28 0.78
C TRP A 68 -5.82 -5.66 1.41
N TYR A 69 -6.54 -4.65 1.87
CA TYR A 69 -7.88 -4.83 2.41
C TYR A 69 -8.86 -4.10 1.48
N ALA A 70 -9.83 -4.83 0.95
CA ALA A 70 -10.82 -4.24 0.04
C ALA A 70 -11.88 -3.53 0.85
N VAL A 71 -12.03 -2.22 0.64
CA VAL A 71 -13.06 -1.45 1.34
C VAL A 71 -14.30 -1.35 0.50
N LYS A 72 -15.46 -1.14 1.15
CA LYS A 72 -16.71 -1.08 0.44
C LYS A 72 -16.98 0.28 -0.13
N TYR A 73 -16.45 1.33 0.47
CA TYR A 73 -16.75 2.68 0.04
C TYR A 73 -15.48 3.43 -0.34
N GLU A 74 -15.59 4.20 -1.41
CA GLU A 74 -14.47 4.95 -1.93
C GLU A 74 -13.82 5.85 -0.88
N SER A 75 -14.63 6.45 -0.03
CA SER A 75 -14.12 7.38 0.98
C SER A 75 -13.22 6.71 2.02
N GLN A 76 -13.24 5.39 2.09
CA GLN A 76 -12.42 4.67 3.04
C GLN A 76 -11.08 4.24 2.45
N ALA A 77 -10.87 4.43 1.17
CA ALA A 77 -9.70 3.87 0.49
C ALA A 77 -8.46 4.70 0.67
N ASP A 78 -7.32 4.03 0.76
CA ASP A 78 -6.02 4.68 0.69
C ASP A 78 -5.66 4.85 -0.78
N LYS A 79 -6.05 3.89 -1.63
CA LYS A 79 -5.81 3.97 -3.07
C LYS A 79 -7.02 3.46 -3.83
N LYS A 80 -7.37 4.17 -4.88
CA LYS A 80 -8.42 3.75 -5.80
C LYS A 80 -7.74 3.09 -6.99
N VAL A 81 -8.10 1.86 -7.27
CA VAL A 81 -7.41 1.04 -8.24
C VAL A 81 -8.32 0.65 -9.39
N TYR A 82 -7.81 0.75 -10.59
CA TYR A 82 -8.50 0.28 -11.78
C TYR A 82 -7.71 -0.91 -12.35
N PHE A 83 -8.38 -2.06 -12.55
CA PHE A 83 -7.71 -3.23 -13.08
C PHE A 83 -7.78 -3.17 -14.60
N VAL A 84 -6.62 -3.09 -15.23
CA VAL A 84 -6.55 -3.00 -16.69
C VAL A 84 -6.50 -4.37 -17.33
N ASP A 85 -6.90 -4.47 -18.60
CA ASP A 85 -6.94 -5.74 -19.31
C ASP A 85 -5.60 -6.09 -19.94
N TYR A 86 -4.74 -5.13 -20.15
CA TYR A 86 -3.47 -5.37 -20.82
C TYR A 86 -2.31 -4.87 -20.01
N GLU A 87 -1.25 -5.65 -19.96
CA GLU A 87 -0.08 -5.33 -19.18
C GLU A 87 0.51 -3.97 -19.52
N SER A 88 0.50 -3.60 -20.78
CA SER A 88 1.09 -2.34 -21.23
C SER A 88 0.37 -1.11 -20.67
N GLN A 89 -0.83 -1.26 -20.15
CA GLN A 89 -1.59 -0.16 -19.61
C GLN A 89 -1.37 0.02 -18.11
N ALA A 90 -0.67 -0.89 -17.46
CA ALA A 90 -0.59 -0.88 -16.00
C ALA A 90 0.52 0.00 -15.47
N ASP A 91 0.26 0.61 -14.32
CA ASP A 91 1.29 1.29 -13.55
C ASP A 91 2.00 0.27 -12.67
N LEU A 92 1.28 -0.74 -12.23
CA LEU A 92 1.78 -1.73 -11.29
C LEU A 92 1.31 -3.13 -11.68
N LYS A 93 2.21 -4.09 -11.72
CA LYS A 93 1.88 -5.48 -12.00
C LYS A 93 1.89 -6.26 -10.70
N ILE A 94 0.81 -6.93 -10.37
CA ILE A 94 0.71 -7.67 -9.12
C ILE A 94 0.50 -9.15 -9.36
N TYR A 95 0.93 -9.94 -8.39
CA TYR A 95 0.70 -11.38 -8.38
C TYR A 95 0.09 -11.74 -7.03
N TYR A 96 -1.05 -12.45 -7.04
CA TYR A 96 -1.69 -12.82 -5.79
C TYR A 96 -1.01 -14.04 -5.18
N VAL A 97 -0.69 -13.96 -3.91
CA VAL A 97 -0.05 -15.06 -3.19
C VAL A 97 -1.04 -15.67 -2.20
N ASP A 98 -0.76 -16.92 -1.80
CA ASP A 98 -1.67 -17.67 -0.94
C ASP A 98 -1.45 -17.43 0.54
N TYR A 99 -0.31 -16.90 0.93
CA TYR A 99 0.01 -16.70 2.34
C TYR A 99 0.48 -15.29 2.61
N GLU A 100 0.09 -14.78 3.76
CA GLU A 100 0.44 -13.41 4.15
C GLU A 100 1.95 -13.18 4.14
N SER A 101 2.73 -14.17 4.58
CA SER A 101 4.18 -14.03 4.65
C SER A 101 4.85 -13.87 3.30
N GLN A 102 4.14 -14.18 2.23
CA GLN A 102 4.72 -14.09 0.90
C GLN A 102 4.50 -12.72 0.25
N ALA A 103 3.69 -11.87 0.86
CA ALA A 103 3.38 -10.56 0.28
C ALA A 103 4.57 -9.61 0.37
N GLY A 104 4.70 -8.74 -0.58
CA GLY A 104 5.74 -7.71 -0.55
C GLY A 104 6.30 -7.40 -1.92
N TRP A 105 7.19 -6.42 -1.96
CA TRP A 105 7.76 -5.95 -3.21
C TRP A 105 8.73 -6.96 -3.83
N LYS A 106 8.59 -7.12 -5.14
CA LYS A 106 9.59 -7.82 -5.91
C LYS A 106 10.42 -6.76 -6.64
N ASN A 107 9.78 -5.71 -7.13
CA ASN A 107 10.46 -4.62 -7.80
C ASN A 107 10.31 -3.37 -6.95
N LYS A 108 11.26 -3.11 -6.08
CA LYS A 108 11.18 -2.00 -5.14
C LYS A 108 11.20 -0.63 -5.80
N SER A 109 11.60 -0.55 -7.03
CA SER A 109 11.64 0.75 -7.71
C SER A 109 10.23 1.29 -7.90
N LYS A 110 9.20 0.45 -7.76
CA LYS A 110 7.82 0.87 -7.91
C LYS A 110 7.16 1.20 -6.58
N ALA A 111 7.89 1.11 -5.49
CA ALA A 111 7.30 1.31 -4.16
C ALA A 111 6.67 2.69 -3.98
N HIS A 112 7.16 3.69 -4.67
CA HIS A 112 6.62 5.03 -4.58
C HIS A 112 5.15 5.10 -4.99
N LEU A 113 4.68 4.16 -5.78
CA LEU A 113 3.30 4.18 -6.25
C LEU A 113 2.29 3.91 -5.11
N LEU A 114 2.74 3.30 -4.03
CA LEU A 114 1.87 3.01 -2.91
C LEU A 114 2.12 3.91 -1.69
N LYS A 115 2.90 4.96 -1.86
CA LYS A 115 3.10 5.88 -0.75
C LYS A 115 2.02 6.94 -0.77
N PHE A 116 1.64 7.41 0.39
CA PHE A 116 0.51 8.30 0.51
C PHE A 116 0.88 9.64 1.14
#